data_fa4ce90c24505e61e6f454b7def699c6
#
_entry.id   fa4ce90c24505e61e6f454b7def699c6
#
_cell.length_a   1.000
_cell.length_b   1.000
_cell.length_c   1.000
_cell.angle_alpha   90.00
_cell.angle_beta   90.00
_cell.angle_gamma   90.00
#
_symmetry.space_group_name_H-M   'P 1'
#
loop_
_entity.id
_entity.type
_entity.pdbx_description
1 polymer ?
#
loop_
_entity_poly.entity_id
_entity_poly.type
_entity_poly.pdbx_seq_one_letter_code
_entity_poly.pdbx_strand_id
1 'polypeptide(L)'
;MIKLCYSCGKKVLLLLFGFLIILITSLLSTSLTNQHQTITIAQTNDDINNNINNNTFKLYENPTYGIQIQYPSDWGRLDLSFLQNSADIDFYPLSDTSLAKNVKLQVNNLPFHNMTLEEYTNTQINPTEEILLESNTTTLADIPGYKIVFTNVAGLKTMQVWTIKDDKAYIITYVAKEEDYENDLQIAQKMIDSFEITK
;
A
#
# COMPACT_ATOMS: atom_id res chain seq x y z
N MET A 1 -44.53 -25.09 29.95
CA MET A 1 -43.20 -24.51 30.19
C MET A 1 -42.20 -25.44 29.50
N ILE A 2 -41.88 -25.18 28.23
CA ILE A 2 -40.99 -26.03 27.42
C ILE A 2 -39.69 -25.24 27.22
N LYS A 3 -38.60 -25.65 27.87
CA LYS A 3 -37.26 -25.14 27.63
C LYS A 3 -36.67 -25.83 26.41
N LEU A 4 -36.61 -25.15 25.26
CA LEU A 4 -35.85 -25.60 24.11
C LEU A 4 -34.32 -25.49 24.39
N CYS A 5 -33.67 -26.64 24.30
CA CYS A 5 -32.22 -26.75 24.48
C CYS A 5 -31.51 -26.24 23.22
N TYR A 6 -31.00 -24.98 23.28
CA TYR A 6 -30.33 -24.27 22.18
C TYR A 6 -28.88 -24.77 21.90
N SER A 7 -28.44 -25.81 22.64
CA SER A 7 -27.06 -26.31 22.58
C SER A 7 -26.82 -27.47 21.62
N CYS A 8 -27.86 -28.09 21.05
CA CYS A 8 -27.72 -29.31 20.24
C CYS A 8 -27.44 -29.01 18.75
N GLY A 9 -27.86 -27.84 18.23
CA GLY A 9 -27.72 -27.51 16.80
C GLY A 9 -26.33 -27.14 16.33
N LYS A 10 -25.48 -26.56 17.21
CA LYS A 10 -24.12 -26.11 16.83
C LYS A 10 -23.11 -27.23 16.64
N LYS A 11 -23.27 -28.35 17.33
CA LYS A 11 -22.36 -29.52 17.22
C LYS A 11 -22.59 -30.34 15.95
N VAL A 12 -23.79 -30.41 15.45
CA VAL A 12 -24.13 -31.11 14.19
C VAL A 12 -23.67 -30.35 12.98
N LEU A 13 -23.72 -28.99 13.02
CA LEU A 13 -23.29 -28.15 11.91
C LEU A 13 -21.75 -28.16 11.76
N LEU A 14 -20.98 -28.21 12.85
CA LEU A 14 -19.52 -28.32 12.81
C LEU A 14 -19.02 -29.68 12.25
N LEU A 15 -19.73 -30.75 12.46
CA LEU A 15 -19.38 -32.08 11.92
C LEU A 15 -19.64 -32.18 10.41
N LEU A 16 -20.63 -31.49 9.88
CA LEU A 16 -20.89 -31.47 8.42
C LEU A 16 -19.87 -30.63 7.65
N PHE A 17 -19.33 -29.56 8.24
CA PHE A 17 -18.25 -28.77 7.63
C PHE A 17 -16.89 -29.49 7.65
N GLY A 18 -16.61 -30.29 8.67
CA GLY A 18 -15.38 -31.09 8.77
C GLY A 18 -15.28 -32.17 7.69
N PHE A 19 -16.39 -32.82 7.35
CA PHE A 19 -16.42 -33.88 6.31
C PHE A 19 -16.29 -33.33 4.88
N LEU A 20 -16.73 -32.10 4.61
CA LEU A 20 -16.62 -31.48 3.28
C LEU A 20 -15.16 -31.10 2.94
N ILE A 21 -14.37 -30.70 3.93
CA ILE A 21 -12.96 -30.31 3.72
C ILE A 21 -12.08 -31.54 3.44
N ILE A 22 -12.38 -32.70 4.01
CA ILE A 22 -11.59 -33.93 3.81
C ILE A 22 -11.82 -34.53 2.42
N LEU A 23 -12.98 -34.34 1.81
CA LEU A 23 -13.29 -34.83 0.47
C LEU A 23 -12.65 -34.04 -0.68
N ILE A 24 -12.24 -32.79 -0.44
CA ILE A 24 -11.62 -31.93 -1.47
C ILE A 24 -10.09 -32.15 -1.56
N THR A 25 -9.46 -32.69 -0.51
CA THR A 25 -8.00 -32.91 -0.48
C THR A 25 -7.54 -34.23 -1.13
N SER A 26 -8.45 -35.14 -1.47
CA SER A 26 -8.10 -36.46 -2.03
C SER A 26 -8.10 -36.54 -3.56
N LEU A 27 -8.39 -35.46 -4.29
CA LEU A 27 -8.48 -35.46 -5.76
C LEU A 27 -7.37 -34.69 -6.49
N LEU A 28 -6.34 -34.21 -5.79
CA LEU A 28 -5.23 -33.41 -6.38
C LEU A 28 -3.86 -34.04 -6.14
N SER A 29 -3.74 -35.36 -6.27
CA SER A 29 -2.44 -36.03 -6.28
C SER A 29 -2.21 -36.78 -7.58
N THR A 30 -1.95 -36.05 -8.68
CA THR A 30 -1.26 -36.64 -9.86
C THR A 30 -0.24 -35.65 -10.43
N SER A 31 1.01 -36.06 -10.29
CA SER A 31 2.15 -35.75 -11.17
C SER A 31 2.57 -34.27 -11.32
N LEU A 32 3.53 -33.87 -10.47
CA LEU A 32 4.53 -32.86 -10.84
C LEU A 32 5.91 -33.52 -10.81
N THR A 33 6.41 -33.87 -11.99
CA THR A 33 7.80 -34.23 -12.22
C THR A 33 8.69 -33.04 -11.90
N ASN A 34 9.61 -33.22 -10.93
CA ASN A 34 10.68 -32.30 -10.59
C ASN A 34 11.57 -32.02 -11.79
N GLN A 35 11.48 -30.83 -12.33
CA GLN A 35 12.58 -30.21 -13.07
C GLN A 35 13.29 -29.26 -12.08
N HIS A 36 14.37 -29.77 -11.50
CA HIS A 36 15.35 -28.94 -10.79
C HIS A 36 16.09 -28.09 -11.82
N GLN A 37 15.61 -26.91 -12.11
CA GLN A 37 16.43 -25.86 -12.72
C GLN A 37 17.04 -25.04 -11.59
N THR A 38 18.34 -25.21 -11.44
CA THR A 38 19.17 -24.34 -10.59
C THR A 38 19.22 -22.97 -11.28
N ILE A 39 18.34 -22.05 -10.89
CA ILE A 39 18.45 -20.65 -11.33
C ILE A 39 19.56 -20.03 -10.49
N THR A 40 20.72 -19.83 -11.12
CA THR A 40 21.79 -19.04 -10.56
C THR A 40 21.31 -17.58 -10.52
N ILE A 41 20.94 -17.10 -9.35
CA ILE A 41 20.59 -15.69 -9.15
C ILE A 41 21.90 -14.89 -9.15
N ALA A 42 22.32 -14.49 -10.34
CA ALA A 42 23.18 -13.34 -10.53
C ALA A 42 22.34 -12.28 -11.24
N GLN A 43 21.32 -11.75 -10.54
CA GLN A 43 20.71 -10.49 -10.94
C GLN A 43 21.69 -9.40 -10.53
N THR A 44 22.41 -8.90 -11.51
CA THR A 44 23.26 -7.73 -11.37
C THR A 44 22.37 -6.49 -11.23
N ASN A 45 22.86 -5.46 -10.55
CA ASN A 45 22.16 -4.17 -10.40
C ASN A 45 21.74 -3.54 -11.76
N ASP A 46 22.32 -4.02 -12.87
CA ASP A 46 21.99 -3.61 -14.23
C ASP A 46 20.61 -4.09 -14.67
N ASP A 47 20.14 -5.28 -14.22
CA ASP A 47 18.81 -5.80 -14.60
C ASP A 47 17.68 -5.03 -13.89
N ILE A 48 17.92 -4.55 -12.68
CA ILE A 48 16.97 -3.71 -11.93
C ILE A 48 16.85 -2.34 -12.61
N ASN A 49 17.98 -1.73 -12.99
CA ASN A 49 17.99 -0.45 -13.69
C ASN A 49 17.35 -0.53 -15.09
N ASN A 50 17.52 -1.65 -15.81
CA ASN A 50 16.90 -1.85 -17.12
C ASN A 50 15.38 -2.02 -17.02
N ASN A 51 14.87 -2.66 -15.97
CA ASN A 51 13.43 -2.82 -15.76
C ASN A 51 12.75 -1.48 -15.44
N ILE A 52 13.42 -0.60 -14.70
CA ILE A 52 12.94 0.76 -14.39
C ILE A 52 12.96 1.66 -15.63
N ASN A 53 13.96 1.52 -16.49
CA ASN A 53 14.11 2.35 -17.68
C ASN A 53 13.09 1.99 -18.79
N ASN A 54 12.49 0.82 -18.76
CA ASN A 54 11.47 0.38 -19.73
C ASN A 54 10.03 0.68 -19.27
N ASN A 55 9.81 1.04 -18.00
CA ASN A 55 8.48 1.42 -17.52
C ASN A 55 8.13 2.82 -18.00
N THR A 56 7.16 2.90 -18.91
CA THR A 56 6.51 4.16 -19.27
C THR A 56 5.60 4.60 -18.12
N PHE A 57 5.57 5.92 -17.83
CA PHE A 57 4.71 6.50 -16.82
C PHE A 57 3.52 7.22 -17.49
N LYS A 58 2.36 7.20 -16.84
CA LYS A 58 1.17 7.97 -17.18
C LYS A 58 0.98 9.06 -16.16
N LEU A 59 0.45 10.20 -16.59
CA LEU A 59 0.07 11.29 -15.72
C LEU A 59 -1.34 11.06 -15.16
N TYR A 60 -1.50 11.22 -13.86
CA TYR A 60 -2.78 11.43 -13.19
C TYR A 60 -2.86 12.88 -12.76
N GLU A 61 -4.00 13.53 -13.08
CA GLU A 61 -4.30 14.89 -12.69
C GLU A 61 -5.66 14.92 -11.98
N ASN A 62 -5.73 15.70 -10.91
CA ASN A 62 -7.00 16.00 -10.24
C ASN A 62 -7.12 17.52 -10.03
N PRO A 63 -7.77 18.24 -10.97
CA PRO A 63 -7.91 19.70 -10.90
C PRO A 63 -8.72 20.17 -9.69
N THR A 64 -9.61 19.32 -9.14
CA THR A 64 -10.42 19.67 -7.97
C THR A 64 -9.54 19.90 -6.76
N TYR A 65 -8.55 19.03 -6.56
CA TYR A 65 -7.61 19.12 -5.45
C TYR A 65 -6.31 19.83 -5.82
N GLY A 66 -6.10 20.17 -7.12
CA GLY A 66 -4.91 20.84 -7.62
C GLY A 66 -3.66 19.99 -7.45
N ILE A 67 -3.70 18.72 -7.88
CA ILE A 67 -2.61 17.76 -7.76
C ILE A 67 -2.38 17.04 -9.08
N GLN A 68 -1.12 16.66 -9.29
CA GLN A 68 -0.73 15.72 -10.34
C GLN A 68 0.39 14.80 -9.86
N ILE A 69 0.45 13.57 -10.42
CA ILE A 69 1.45 12.56 -10.12
C ILE A 69 1.61 11.63 -11.34
N GLN A 70 2.82 11.18 -11.60
CA GLN A 70 3.08 10.14 -12.59
C GLN A 70 3.10 8.76 -11.93
N TYR A 71 2.53 7.76 -12.61
CA TYR A 71 2.49 6.37 -12.14
C TYR A 71 2.78 5.40 -13.29
N PRO A 72 3.29 4.17 -13.04
CA PRO A 72 3.62 3.22 -14.09
C PRO A 72 2.42 2.88 -15.00
N SER A 73 2.66 2.74 -16.29
CA SER A 73 1.61 2.50 -17.28
C SER A 73 0.92 1.15 -17.15
N ASP A 74 1.59 0.18 -16.53
CA ASP A 74 1.13 -1.17 -16.20
C ASP A 74 0.45 -1.27 -14.83
N TRP A 75 0.33 -0.13 -14.11
CA TRP A 75 -0.43 -0.05 -12.86
C TRP A 75 -1.87 0.37 -13.12
N GLY A 76 -2.78 -0.17 -12.30
CA GLY A 76 -4.14 0.31 -12.15
C GLY A 76 -4.23 1.46 -11.16
N ARG A 77 -5.37 2.12 -11.14
CA ARG A 77 -5.71 3.08 -10.08
C ARG A 77 -7.16 2.91 -9.64
N LEU A 78 -7.41 3.19 -8.37
CA LEU A 78 -8.73 3.30 -7.78
C LEU A 78 -8.86 4.69 -7.15
N ASP A 79 -9.75 5.51 -7.70
CA ASP A 79 -10.02 6.87 -7.23
C ASP A 79 -11.28 6.84 -6.37
N LEU A 80 -11.14 7.05 -5.07
CA LEU A 80 -12.23 7.06 -4.07
C LEU A 80 -12.61 8.48 -3.64
N SER A 81 -12.05 9.51 -4.28
CA SER A 81 -12.26 10.92 -3.92
C SER A 81 -13.72 11.36 -3.95
N PHE A 82 -14.57 10.65 -4.71
CA PHE A 82 -16.01 10.92 -4.80
C PHE A 82 -16.79 10.50 -3.54
N LEU A 83 -16.22 9.64 -2.71
CA LEU A 83 -16.86 9.14 -1.46
C LEU A 83 -16.62 10.09 -0.28
N GLN A 84 -15.65 10.98 -0.37
CA GLN A 84 -15.18 11.83 0.73
C GLN A 84 -14.89 13.24 0.20
N ASN A 85 -14.89 14.24 1.08
CA ASN A 85 -14.43 15.61 0.74
C ASN A 85 -12.88 15.70 0.78
N SER A 86 -12.20 14.67 0.30
CA SER A 86 -10.75 14.50 0.28
C SER A 86 -10.35 13.73 -0.98
N ALA A 87 -9.14 13.95 -1.50
CA ALA A 87 -8.60 13.05 -2.49
C ALA A 87 -8.14 11.76 -1.81
N ASP A 88 -8.46 10.62 -2.41
CA ASP A 88 -8.01 9.29 -1.96
C ASP A 88 -7.86 8.40 -3.19
N ILE A 89 -6.62 8.21 -3.62
CA ILE A 89 -6.29 7.51 -4.85
C ILE A 89 -5.26 6.43 -4.55
N ASP A 90 -5.60 5.17 -4.86
CA ASP A 90 -4.69 4.04 -4.80
C ASP A 90 -4.15 3.71 -6.20
N PHE A 91 -2.84 3.58 -6.33
CA PHE A 91 -2.14 3.05 -7.50
C PHE A 91 -1.57 1.68 -7.14
N TYR A 92 -1.80 0.66 -7.97
CA TYR A 92 -1.41 -0.72 -7.68
C TYR A 92 -0.98 -1.47 -8.96
N PRO A 93 0.01 -2.37 -8.90
CA PRO A 93 0.39 -3.21 -10.02
C PRO A 93 -0.77 -4.10 -10.46
N LEU A 94 -1.11 -4.11 -11.77
CA LEU A 94 -2.17 -4.99 -12.28
C LEU A 94 -1.78 -6.48 -12.25
N SER A 95 -0.49 -6.78 -12.17
CA SER A 95 0.04 -8.14 -12.04
C SER A 95 -0.02 -8.69 -10.61
N ASP A 96 -0.17 -7.84 -9.59
CA ASP A 96 -0.21 -8.25 -8.19
C ASP A 96 -1.66 -8.41 -7.71
N THR A 97 -2.08 -9.66 -7.54
CA THR A 97 -3.42 -9.99 -7.05
C THR A 97 -3.54 -9.93 -5.52
N SER A 98 -2.41 -9.76 -4.80
CA SER A 98 -2.41 -9.75 -3.32
C SER A 98 -2.94 -8.44 -2.73
N LEU A 99 -2.94 -7.35 -3.51
CA LEU A 99 -3.24 -5.99 -3.08
C LEU A 99 -2.37 -5.51 -1.89
N ALA A 100 -1.30 -6.24 -1.60
CA ALA A 100 -0.38 -5.91 -0.51
C ALA A 100 0.63 -4.84 -0.89
N LYS A 101 0.69 -4.46 -2.18
CA LYS A 101 1.58 -3.45 -2.71
C LYS A 101 0.79 -2.34 -3.39
N ASN A 102 0.93 -1.11 -2.89
CA ASN A 102 0.31 0.07 -3.49
C ASN A 102 1.10 1.35 -3.18
N VAL A 103 0.81 2.39 -3.97
CA VAL A 103 1.11 3.78 -3.64
C VAL A 103 -0.21 4.51 -3.52
N LYS A 104 -0.49 5.07 -2.34
CA LYS A 104 -1.69 5.84 -2.06
C LYS A 104 -1.36 7.32 -2.02
N LEU A 105 -2.15 8.15 -2.71
CA LEU A 105 -2.11 9.61 -2.63
C LEU A 105 -3.37 10.11 -1.95
N GLN A 106 -3.19 10.88 -0.88
CA GLN A 106 -4.30 11.48 -0.13
C GLN A 106 -4.12 13.00 0.00
N VAL A 107 -5.23 13.73 -0.06
CA VAL A 107 -5.29 15.16 0.28
C VAL A 107 -6.42 15.35 1.28
N ASN A 108 -6.06 15.65 2.52
CA ASN A 108 -6.97 15.79 3.65
C ASN A 108 -6.99 17.24 4.14
N ASN A 109 -8.15 17.74 4.57
CA ASN A 109 -8.20 18.98 5.30
C ASN A 109 -7.52 18.79 6.67
N LEU A 110 -6.78 19.80 7.11
CA LEU A 110 -6.20 19.78 8.46
C LEU A 110 -7.29 19.81 9.52
N PRO A 111 -7.09 19.14 10.68
CA PRO A 111 -8.03 19.16 11.79
C PRO A 111 -8.29 20.56 12.34
N PHE A 112 -7.27 21.43 12.28
CA PHE A 112 -7.32 22.79 12.79
C PHE A 112 -6.72 23.75 11.75
N HIS A 113 -7.32 24.94 11.65
CA HIS A 113 -6.80 26.01 10.81
C HIS A 113 -5.41 26.49 11.29
N ASN A 114 -4.50 26.79 10.38
CA ASN A 114 -3.10 27.17 10.67
C ASN A 114 -2.26 26.13 11.43
N MET A 115 -2.64 24.85 11.38
CA MET A 115 -1.82 23.78 11.96
C MET A 115 -0.44 23.73 11.28
N THR A 116 0.62 23.68 12.05
CA THR A 116 1.99 23.58 11.53
C THR A 116 2.34 22.17 11.08
N LEU A 117 3.38 22.04 10.26
CA LEU A 117 3.91 20.74 9.86
C LEU A 117 4.34 19.89 11.07
N GLU A 118 4.94 20.53 12.08
CA GLU A 118 5.38 19.86 13.31
C GLU A 118 4.19 19.33 14.11
N GLU A 119 3.15 20.17 14.32
CA GLU A 119 1.93 19.74 15.00
C GLU A 119 1.24 18.59 14.27
N TYR A 120 1.12 18.68 12.94
CA TYR A 120 0.57 17.59 12.14
C TYR A 120 1.40 16.32 12.25
N THR A 121 2.73 16.42 12.12
CA THR A 121 3.66 15.28 12.25
C THR A 121 3.47 14.57 13.60
N ASN A 122 3.33 15.31 14.68
CA ASN A 122 3.08 14.73 16.00
C ASN A 122 1.75 13.96 16.11
N THR A 123 0.76 14.25 15.25
CA THR A 123 -0.49 13.47 15.18
C THR A 123 -0.37 12.21 14.35
N GLN A 124 0.60 12.15 13.41
CA GLN A 124 0.77 11.01 12.51
C GLN A 124 1.65 9.90 13.09
N ILE A 125 2.55 10.23 14.00
CA ILE A 125 3.45 9.24 14.61
C ILE A 125 2.73 8.60 15.80
N ASN A 126 2.17 7.40 15.58
CA ASN A 126 1.53 6.62 16.64
C ASN A 126 2.34 5.35 16.95
N PRO A 127 2.98 5.22 18.12
CA PRO A 127 3.91 4.14 18.43
C PRO A 127 3.27 2.82 18.89
N THR A 128 1.94 2.67 18.86
CA THR A 128 1.28 1.59 19.60
C THR A 128 1.25 0.23 18.88
N GLU A 129 1.34 0.18 17.55
CA GLU A 129 1.27 -1.08 16.78
C GLU A 129 2.32 -1.17 15.66
N GLU A 130 3.20 -0.16 15.56
CA GLU A 130 4.14 -0.01 14.45
C GLU A 130 5.57 0.13 15.00
N ILE A 131 6.52 -0.53 14.33
CA ILE A 131 7.94 -0.38 14.64
C ILE A 131 8.49 0.68 13.71
N LEU A 132 8.75 1.88 14.24
CA LEU A 132 9.36 2.98 13.51
C LEU A 132 10.82 2.64 13.16
N LEU A 133 11.14 2.65 11.87
CA LEU A 133 12.48 2.37 11.34
C LEU A 133 13.22 3.65 10.95
N GLU A 134 12.51 4.64 10.42
CA GLU A 134 13.08 5.89 9.91
C GLU A 134 12.12 7.05 10.17
N SER A 135 12.67 8.23 10.47
CA SER A 135 11.90 9.45 10.75
C SER A 135 12.77 10.65 10.43
N ASN A 136 12.48 11.36 9.32
CA ASN A 136 13.32 12.42 8.79
C ASN A 136 12.51 13.58 8.20
N THR A 137 13.07 14.78 8.23
CA THR A 137 12.60 15.88 7.40
C THR A 137 12.94 15.63 5.93
N THR A 138 12.09 16.07 5.02
CA THR A 138 12.24 15.95 3.57
C THR A 138 11.54 17.10 2.86
N THR A 139 11.38 17.00 1.54
CA THR A 139 10.49 17.85 0.73
C THR A 139 9.49 16.98 -0.02
N LEU A 140 8.28 17.50 -0.25
CA LEU A 140 7.28 16.94 -1.14
C LEU A 140 6.70 18.08 -1.99
N ALA A 141 6.72 17.96 -3.32
CA ALA A 141 6.37 19.05 -4.25
C ALA A 141 7.13 20.34 -3.94
N ASP A 142 8.45 20.25 -3.68
CA ASP A 142 9.34 21.35 -3.31
C ASP A 142 8.95 22.11 -2.02
N ILE A 143 8.03 21.57 -1.23
CA ILE A 143 7.59 22.14 0.05
C ILE A 143 8.21 21.32 1.19
N PRO A 144 8.66 21.95 2.29
CA PRO A 144 9.12 21.24 3.48
C PRO A 144 8.11 20.19 3.92
N GLY A 145 8.58 18.99 4.16
CA GLY A 145 7.77 17.82 4.49
C GLY A 145 8.45 16.91 5.52
N TYR A 146 7.83 15.79 5.76
CA TYR A 146 8.31 14.78 6.67
C TYR A 146 8.16 13.39 6.08
N LYS A 147 9.08 12.48 6.40
CA LYS A 147 9.07 11.08 5.97
C LYS A 147 9.23 10.17 7.17
N ILE A 148 8.40 9.13 7.23
CA ILE A 148 8.59 8.00 8.14
C ILE A 148 8.62 6.69 7.37
N VAL A 149 9.34 5.71 7.91
CA VAL A 149 9.29 4.32 7.47
C VAL A 149 9.04 3.47 8.71
N PHE A 150 8.09 2.56 8.63
CA PHE A 150 7.74 1.66 9.73
C PHE A 150 7.31 0.29 9.22
N THR A 151 7.32 -0.71 10.10
CA THR A 151 6.73 -2.03 9.86
C THR A 151 5.61 -2.28 10.85
N ASN A 152 4.66 -3.14 10.47
CA ASN A 152 3.59 -3.57 11.34
C ASN A 152 3.66 -5.08 11.61
N VAL A 153 2.84 -5.56 12.55
CA VAL A 153 2.78 -6.98 12.94
C VAL A 153 2.30 -7.92 11.82
N ALA A 154 1.73 -7.38 10.75
CA ALA A 154 1.31 -8.15 9.57
C ALA A 154 2.45 -8.35 8.55
N GLY A 155 3.67 -7.87 8.83
CA GLY A 155 4.82 -7.99 7.93
C GLY A 155 4.75 -7.03 6.74
N LEU A 156 4.01 -5.91 6.86
CA LEU A 156 3.99 -4.84 5.87
C LEU A 156 4.98 -3.75 6.29
N LYS A 157 5.82 -3.33 5.34
CA LYS A 157 6.70 -2.17 5.47
C LYS A 157 6.08 -1.00 4.72
N THR A 158 6.02 0.14 5.37
CA THR A 158 5.34 1.34 4.89
C THR A 158 6.30 2.53 4.91
N MET A 159 6.35 3.28 3.83
CA MET A 159 6.92 4.61 3.78
C MET A 159 5.79 5.62 3.61
N GLN A 160 5.79 6.65 4.44
CA GLN A 160 4.86 7.75 4.36
C GLN A 160 5.61 9.07 4.25
N VAL A 161 5.22 9.88 3.26
CA VAL A 161 5.77 11.23 3.05
C VAL A 161 4.62 12.21 3.01
N TRP A 162 4.73 13.32 3.75
CA TRP A 162 3.71 14.35 3.75
C TRP A 162 4.26 15.77 3.82
N THR A 163 3.44 16.69 3.36
CA THR A 163 3.63 18.14 3.51
C THR A 163 2.29 18.81 3.80
N ILE A 164 2.34 20.07 4.20
CA ILE A 164 1.17 20.91 4.46
C ILE A 164 1.22 22.15 3.57
N LYS A 165 0.09 22.46 2.94
CA LYS A 165 -0.11 23.70 2.18
C LYS A 165 -1.61 24.09 2.22
N ASP A 166 -1.91 25.35 2.48
CA ASP A 166 -3.27 25.92 2.40
C ASP A 166 -4.31 25.12 3.21
N ASP A 167 -4.01 24.86 4.48
CA ASP A 167 -4.84 24.09 5.43
C ASP A 167 -5.14 22.64 4.97
N LYS A 168 -4.31 22.08 4.09
CA LYS A 168 -4.39 20.70 3.65
C LYS A 168 -3.10 19.94 3.91
N ALA A 169 -3.24 18.67 4.26
CA ALA A 169 -2.15 17.71 4.27
C ALA A 169 -2.16 16.92 2.95
N TYR A 170 -1.02 16.87 2.30
CA TYR A 170 -0.76 16.05 1.12
C TYR A 170 0.12 14.89 1.55
N ILE A 171 -0.37 13.67 1.37
CA ILE A 171 0.26 12.47 1.93
C ILE A 171 0.43 11.46 0.80
N ILE A 172 1.64 10.93 0.64
CA ILE A 172 1.91 9.78 -0.22
C ILE A 172 2.39 8.63 0.65
N THR A 173 1.73 7.49 0.53
CA THR A 173 2.04 6.28 1.30
C THR A 173 2.40 5.16 0.33
N TYR A 174 3.59 4.59 0.44
CA TYR A 174 3.99 3.36 -0.23
C TYR A 174 3.94 2.20 0.77
N VAL A 175 3.26 1.13 0.39
CA VAL A 175 3.14 -0.09 1.19
C VAL A 175 3.57 -1.28 0.35
N ALA A 176 4.33 -2.18 0.95
CA ALA A 176 4.63 -3.51 0.39
C ALA A 176 4.90 -4.50 1.53
N LYS A 177 4.92 -5.80 1.22
CA LYS A 177 5.49 -6.78 2.14
C LYS A 177 6.97 -6.46 2.38
N GLU A 178 7.46 -6.72 3.59
CA GLU A 178 8.85 -6.40 3.94
C GLU A 178 9.85 -7.04 2.98
N GLU A 179 9.60 -8.27 2.53
CA GLU A 179 10.43 -9.02 1.57
C GLU A 179 10.46 -8.40 0.16
N ASP A 180 9.39 -7.70 -0.25
CA ASP A 180 9.22 -7.10 -1.58
C ASP A 180 9.48 -5.60 -1.59
N TYR A 181 9.60 -4.97 -0.42
CA TYR A 181 9.62 -3.51 -0.26
C TYR A 181 10.73 -2.83 -1.09
N GLU A 182 11.94 -3.36 -1.05
CA GLU A 182 13.10 -2.78 -1.75
C GLU A 182 12.99 -2.93 -3.28
N ASN A 183 12.28 -3.95 -3.77
CA ASN A 183 12.15 -4.23 -5.20
C ASN A 183 11.46 -3.10 -5.97
N ASP A 184 10.45 -2.47 -5.36
CA ASP A 184 9.64 -1.42 -5.99
C ASP A 184 9.82 -0.04 -5.35
N LEU A 185 10.69 0.08 -4.34
CA LEU A 185 10.98 1.36 -3.68
C LEU A 185 11.37 2.45 -4.67
N GLN A 186 12.16 2.11 -5.71
CA GLN A 186 12.56 3.07 -6.74
C GLN A 186 11.40 3.55 -7.60
N ILE A 187 10.38 2.69 -7.83
CA ILE A 187 9.16 3.08 -8.54
C ILE A 187 8.35 4.04 -7.66
N ALA A 188 8.16 3.68 -6.39
CA ALA A 188 7.48 4.55 -5.44
C ALA A 188 8.17 5.91 -5.29
N GLN A 189 9.51 5.92 -5.24
CA GLN A 189 10.29 7.17 -5.18
C GLN A 189 10.09 8.03 -6.43
N LYS A 190 10.12 7.45 -7.64
CA LYS A 190 9.82 8.19 -8.88
C LYS A 190 8.42 8.78 -8.88
N MET A 191 7.42 8.06 -8.34
CA MET A 191 6.07 8.59 -8.18
C MET A 191 6.06 9.78 -7.24
N ILE A 192 6.71 9.68 -6.08
CA ILE A 192 6.83 10.77 -5.08
C ILE A 192 7.53 11.99 -5.70
N ASP A 193 8.65 11.78 -6.40
CA ASP A 193 9.44 12.84 -7.03
C ASP A 193 8.68 13.56 -8.16
N SER A 194 7.69 12.88 -8.77
CA SER A 194 6.83 13.43 -9.82
C SER A 194 5.60 14.17 -9.29
N PHE A 195 5.37 14.13 -7.98
CA PHE A 195 4.17 14.72 -7.38
C PHE A 195 4.28 16.27 -7.38
N GLU A 196 3.23 16.91 -7.82
CA GLU A 196 3.13 18.37 -7.84
C GLU A 196 1.80 18.83 -7.25
N ILE A 197 1.84 20.00 -6.61
CA ILE A 197 0.67 20.76 -6.16
C ILE A 197 0.52 21.93 -7.13
N THR A 198 -0.54 21.88 -7.96
CA THR A 198 -0.76 22.79 -9.10
C THR A 198 -1.61 24.03 -8.78
N LYS A 199 -2.07 24.15 -7.53
CA LYS A 199 -2.85 25.31 -7.03
C LYS A 199 -2.17 25.94 -5.83
#